data_5b3387d015d6a6c1a1b1a4835727aadf
#
_entry.id   5b3387d015d6a6c1a1b1a4835727aadf
#
_cell.length_a   1.000
_cell.length_b   1.000
_cell.length_c   1.000
_cell.angle_alpha   90.00
_cell.angle_beta   90.00
_cell.angle_gamma   90.00
#
_symmetry.space_group_name_H-M   'P 1'
#
loop_
_entity.id
_entity.type
_entity.pdbx_description
1 polymer ?
#
loop_
_entity_poly.entity_id
_entity_poly.type
_entity_poly.pdbx_seq_one_letter_code
_entity_poly.pdbx_strand_id
1 'polypeptide(L)'
;MSDPKIPPHDDIAEASVLGAILIDKDAMIDVTEILRPVHFYNNSNEKIYASMLTLFEDHNPIDLVTLTGQLKKDGKLKEVGGTSYISELLNIVPTSAHAREYARIILENFTKRRLVEVSAKLTELAFKDEGSAREIVEQAEQEIFAIAQTATRRDFIVIKDALASSFDRLDELHKRAGGLRGIPTGFVDLDNKLAGMQDSNLLILAARPGTGKTAMVLNIAQHIAVREKLPVGIFSLEMSKEELVDRLLVSQADIDAWRLKTGKLSDDDFTKLSEAMGELAEAPLFIDDTPGINILEIRTKARRLQMEHGIKLIIVDYLQLADSGRRYDNRVQEVSVISQSLKNLARELKIPVLACSQLSRAVEARSSRVPELSDLRESGSIEQDADVVMFLYREEQDQANWGEQIMTKLRIAKHRNGPLAEIDLMFRGDRIRFFSIERKHDGGSPNS
;
A
#
# COMPACT_ATOMS: atom_id res chain seq x y z
N MET A 1 20.33 40.41 14.50
CA MET A 1 19.03 40.28 13.82
C MET A 1 19.36 39.76 12.43
N SER A 2 19.01 38.50 12.12
CA SER A 2 19.19 37.98 10.76
C SER A 2 18.20 38.69 9.84
N ASP A 3 18.68 39.14 8.68
CA ASP A 3 17.83 39.74 7.64
C ASP A 3 16.60 38.83 7.39
N PRO A 4 15.42 39.43 7.16
CA PRO A 4 14.23 38.63 6.83
C PRO A 4 14.53 37.83 5.57
N LYS A 5 14.60 36.50 5.72
CA LYS A 5 14.83 35.61 4.59
C LYS A 5 13.62 35.65 3.65
N ILE A 6 13.86 36.13 2.43
CA ILE A 6 12.84 36.11 1.36
C ILE A 6 12.50 34.65 1.05
N PRO A 7 11.18 34.28 0.95
CA PRO A 7 10.80 32.92 0.59
C PRO A 7 11.41 32.47 -0.75
N PRO A 8 11.76 31.21 -0.92
CA PRO A 8 12.31 30.69 -2.18
C PRO A 8 11.39 30.96 -3.37
N HIS A 9 11.89 31.64 -4.40
CA HIS A 9 11.20 31.98 -5.65
C HIS A 9 12.21 32.20 -6.78
N ASP A 10 11.72 32.26 -8.00
CA ASP A 10 12.50 32.57 -9.20
C ASP A 10 11.60 33.33 -10.18
N ASP A 11 11.69 34.68 -10.13
CA ASP A 11 10.88 35.56 -10.96
C ASP A 11 11.17 35.36 -12.46
N ILE A 12 12.41 35.02 -12.81
CA ILE A 12 12.80 34.79 -14.20
C ILE A 12 12.15 33.50 -14.72
N ALA A 13 12.17 32.44 -13.93
CA ALA A 13 11.52 31.19 -14.31
C ALA A 13 10.00 31.38 -14.46
N GLU A 14 9.34 32.09 -13.54
CA GLU A 14 7.91 32.38 -13.62
C GLU A 14 7.55 33.17 -14.89
N ALA A 15 8.27 34.25 -15.15
CA ALA A 15 8.06 35.05 -16.34
C ALA A 15 8.36 34.26 -17.63
N SER A 16 9.38 33.37 -17.59
CA SER A 16 9.75 32.53 -18.72
C SER A 16 8.71 31.51 -19.06
N VAL A 17 8.05 30.88 -18.07
CA VAL A 17 6.93 29.95 -18.33
C VAL A 17 5.78 30.68 -19.01
N LEU A 18 5.38 31.85 -18.50
CA LEU A 18 4.27 32.62 -19.07
C LEU A 18 4.60 33.11 -20.49
N GLY A 19 5.82 33.58 -20.71
CA GLY A 19 6.31 34.00 -22.03
C GLY A 19 6.34 32.81 -23.02
N ALA A 20 6.81 31.65 -22.61
CA ALA A 20 6.84 30.46 -23.43
C ALA A 20 5.43 30.03 -23.89
N ILE A 21 4.42 30.08 -23.01
CA ILE A 21 3.02 29.79 -23.35
C ILE A 21 2.45 30.79 -24.34
N LEU A 22 2.80 32.07 -24.23
CA LEU A 22 2.36 33.12 -25.15
C LEU A 22 3.02 32.98 -26.56
N ILE A 23 4.23 32.43 -26.63
CA ILE A 23 4.94 32.16 -27.90
C ILE A 23 4.35 30.92 -28.58
N ASP A 24 4.10 29.88 -27.78
CA ASP A 24 3.65 28.58 -28.27
C ASP A 24 2.59 28.00 -27.32
N LYS A 25 1.34 27.97 -27.80
CA LYS A 25 0.21 27.44 -27.02
C LYS A 25 0.39 25.97 -26.62
N ASP A 26 1.17 25.19 -27.37
CA ASP A 26 1.38 23.76 -27.09
C ASP A 26 2.24 23.57 -25.83
N ALA A 27 3.06 24.57 -25.46
CA ALA A 27 3.77 24.61 -24.19
C ALA A 27 2.81 24.57 -22.97
N MET A 28 1.54 25.01 -23.13
CA MET A 28 0.55 24.94 -22.08
C MET A 28 0.27 23.48 -21.66
N ILE A 29 0.31 22.53 -22.59
CA ILE A 29 0.09 21.09 -22.31
C ILE A 29 1.15 20.61 -21.31
N ASP A 30 2.42 20.85 -21.61
CA ASP A 30 3.55 20.44 -20.76
C ASP A 30 3.51 21.12 -19.39
N VAL A 31 3.17 22.41 -19.36
CA VAL A 31 3.14 23.20 -18.14
C VAL A 31 1.99 22.80 -17.22
N THR A 32 0.80 22.50 -17.76
CA THR A 32 -0.37 22.09 -16.96
C THR A 32 -0.19 20.73 -16.30
N GLU A 33 0.69 19.88 -16.80
CA GLU A 33 1.06 18.63 -16.11
C GLU A 33 1.80 18.90 -14.79
N ILE A 34 2.57 19.98 -14.72
CA ILE A 34 3.48 20.29 -13.61
C ILE A 34 2.90 21.36 -12.69
N LEU A 35 2.38 22.45 -13.25
CA LEU A 35 2.00 23.63 -12.49
C LEU A 35 0.48 23.76 -12.25
N ARG A 36 0.20 24.46 -11.15
CA ARG A 36 -1.11 25.04 -10.82
C ARG A 36 -0.91 26.51 -10.47
N PRO A 37 -1.94 27.38 -10.56
CA PRO A 37 -1.79 28.80 -10.23
C PRO A 37 -1.13 29.06 -8.88
N VAL A 38 -1.48 28.31 -7.85
CA VAL A 38 -0.95 28.43 -6.48
C VAL A 38 0.57 28.19 -6.39
N HIS A 39 1.21 27.61 -7.40
CA HIS A 39 2.65 27.35 -7.41
C HIS A 39 3.47 28.59 -7.67
N PHE A 40 2.88 29.64 -8.25
CA PHE A 40 3.55 30.90 -8.50
C PHE A 40 3.74 31.69 -7.19
N TYR A 41 4.88 32.35 -7.05
CA TYR A 41 5.16 33.24 -5.93
C TYR A 41 4.60 34.64 -6.18
N ASN A 42 4.78 35.13 -7.40
CA ASN A 42 4.29 36.44 -7.81
C ASN A 42 2.77 36.34 -8.08
N ASN A 43 1.99 37.10 -7.31
CA ASN A 43 0.53 37.13 -7.41
C ASN A 43 0.02 37.57 -8.81
N SER A 44 0.78 38.44 -9.51
CA SER A 44 0.44 38.82 -10.89
C SER A 44 0.63 37.65 -11.84
N ASN A 45 1.71 36.89 -11.71
CA ASN A 45 1.98 35.69 -12.51
C ASN A 45 0.96 34.57 -12.24
N GLU A 46 0.59 34.38 -10.96
CA GLU A 46 -0.49 33.45 -10.58
C GLU A 46 -1.81 33.77 -11.32
N LYS A 47 -2.22 35.07 -11.31
CA LYS A 47 -3.46 35.49 -11.97
C LYS A 47 -3.39 35.38 -13.49
N ILE A 48 -2.23 35.68 -14.08
CA ILE A 48 -2.01 35.52 -15.51
C ILE A 48 -2.11 34.05 -15.89
N TYR A 49 -1.43 33.17 -15.16
CA TYR A 49 -1.49 31.73 -15.42
C TYR A 49 -2.89 31.15 -15.23
N ALA A 50 -3.63 31.59 -14.21
CA ALA A 50 -5.01 31.21 -14.00
C ALA A 50 -5.92 31.58 -15.19
N SER A 51 -5.72 32.80 -15.76
CA SER A 51 -6.46 33.22 -16.95
C SER A 51 -6.04 32.46 -18.21
N MET A 52 -4.76 32.11 -18.37
CA MET A 52 -4.29 31.24 -19.46
C MET A 52 -4.91 29.83 -19.34
N LEU A 53 -5.00 29.28 -18.12
CA LEU A 53 -5.62 27.98 -17.88
C LEU A 53 -7.11 27.99 -18.26
N THR A 54 -7.86 29.05 -17.90
CA THR A 54 -9.26 29.22 -18.31
C THR A 54 -9.40 29.25 -19.84
N LEU A 55 -8.56 30.01 -20.53
CA LEU A 55 -8.57 30.05 -22.00
C LEU A 55 -8.28 28.68 -22.61
N PHE A 56 -7.34 27.94 -22.03
CA PHE A 56 -6.96 26.59 -22.46
C PHE A 56 -8.14 25.58 -22.27
N GLU A 57 -8.80 25.61 -21.11
CA GLU A 57 -9.94 24.76 -20.80
C GLU A 57 -11.15 25.05 -21.72
N ASP A 58 -11.36 26.32 -22.06
CA ASP A 58 -12.39 26.78 -22.98
C ASP A 58 -12.01 26.57 -24.48
N HIS A 59 -10.85 25.94 -24.75
CA HIS A 59 -10.31 25.73 -26.10
C HIS A 59 -10.11 27.03 -26.92
N ASN A 60 -9.92 28.15 -26.23
CA ASN A 60 -9.62 29.42 -26.84
C ASN A 60 -8.12 29.59 -27.10
N PRO A 61 -7.70 30.31 -28.15
CA PRO A 61 -6.29 30.58 -28.38
C PRO A 61 -5.71 31.40 -27.23
N ILE A 62 -4.44 31.13 -26.89
CA ILE A 62 -3.70 31.85 -25.85
C ILE A 62 -2.71 32.77 -26.56
N ASP A 63 -3.03 34.02 -26.67
CA ASP A 63 -2.20 35.10 -27.22
C ASP A 63 -2.41 36.40 -26.45
N LEU A 64 -1.64 37.44 -26.81
CA LEU A 64 -1.68 38.76 -26.15
C LEU A 64 -3.09 39.36 -26.13
N VAL A 65 -3.87 39.17 -27.22
CA VAL A 65 -5.19 39.79 -27.37
C VAL A 65 -6.24 39.05 -26.52
N THR A 66 -6.28 37.73 -26.64
CA THR A 66 -7.24 36.88 -25.94
C THR A 66 -6.97 36.89 -24.43
N LEU A 67 -5.70 36.81 -23.99
CA LEU A 67 -5.32 36.90 -22.58
C LEU A 67 -5.66 38.27 -21.97
N THR A 68 -5.36 39.35 -22.68
CA THR A 68 -5.73 40.71 -22.23
C THR A 68 -7.27 40.85 -22.13
N GLY A 69 -8.00 40.29 -23.10
CA GLY A 69 -9.47 40.27 -23.10
C GLY A 69 -10.02 39.52 -21.88
N GLN A 70 -9.47 38.31 -21.59
CA GLN A 70 -9.89 37.52 -20.44
C GLN A 70 -9.56 38.22 -19.11
N LEU A 71 -8.38 38.75 -18.93
CA LEU A 71 -7.99 39.50 -17.73
C LEU A 71 -8.83 40.77 -17.52
N LYS A 72 -9.24 41.42 -18.61
CA LYS A 72 -10.14 42.56 -18.54
C LYS A 72 -11.56 42.14 -18.12
N LYS A 73 -12.07 41.06 -18.66
CA LYS A 73 -13.37 40.47 -18.29
C LYS A 73 -13.38 40.10 -16.80
N ASP A 74 -12.30 39.53 -16.29
CA ASP A 74 -12.10 39.14 -14.90
C ASP A 74 -11.82 40.33 -13.95
N GLY A 75 -11.65 41.53 -14.48
CA GLY A 75 -11.32 42.73 -13.70
C GLY A 75 -9.90 42.79 -13.19
N LYS A 76 -9.01 41.85 -13.59
CA LYS A 76 -7.66 41.65 -13.05
C LYS A 76 -6.56 42.35 -13.84
N LEU A 77 -6.87 42.91 -15.03
CA LEU A 77 -5.85 43.46 -15.94
C LEU A 77 -4.95 44.54 -15.29
N LYS A 78 -5.53 45.42 -14.48
CA LYS A 78 -4.75 46.45 -13.78
C LYS A 78 -3.84 45.89 -12.69
N GLU A 79 -4.29 44.84 -12.01
CA GLU A 79 -3.55 44.23 -10.91
C GLU A 79 -2.31 43.47 -11.38
N VAL A 80 -2.36 42.93 -12.60
CA VAL A 80 -1.23 42.21 -13.20
C VAL A 80 -0.21 43.08 -13.95
N GLY A 81 -0.31 44.43 -13.87
CA GLY A 81 0.60 45.36 -14.55
C GLY A 81 0.14 45.79 -15.93
N GLY A 82 -1.09 45.49 -16.31
CA GLY A 82 -1.68 45.90 -17.58
C GLY A 82 -1.12 45.15 -18.80
N THR A 83 -1.47 45.64 -19.98
CA THR A 83 -0.98 45.07 -21.25
C THR A 83 0.53 45.22 -21.42
N SER A 84 1.15 46.20 -20.76
CA SER A 84 2.59 46.44 -20.82
C SER A 84 3.37 45.25 -20.26
N TYR A 85 3.00 44.76 -19.08
CA TYR A 85 3.65 43.60 -18.46
C TYR A 85 3.43 42.30 -19.28
N ILE A 86 2.22 42.08 -19.82
CA ILE A 86 1.98 40.91 -20.68
C ILE A 86 2.84 40.98 -21.97
N SER A 87 3.01 42.16 -22.54
CA SER A 87 3.91 42.33 -23.69
C SER A 87 5.38 42.13 -23.36
N GLU A 88 5.80 42.50 -22.14
CA GLU A 88 7.15 42.25 -21.65
C GLU A 88 7.47 40.77 -21.51
N LEU A 89 6.50 39.94 -21.04
CA LEU A 89 6.66 38.50 -20.93
C LEU A 89 7.03 37.83 -22.26
N LEU A 90 6.51 38.33 -23.40
CA LEU A 90 6.85 37.85 -24.73
C LEU A 90 8.32 38.03 -25.11
N ASN A 91 8.98 39.01 -24.52
CA ASN A 91 10.38 39.37 -24.84
C ASN A 91 11.41 38.67 -23.92
N ILE A 92 10.94 37.96 -22.86
CA ILE A 92 11.84 37.36 -21.85
C ILE A 92 12.47 36.07 -22.39
N VAL A 93 11.77 35.30 -23.19
CA VAL A 93 12.28 34.02 -23.72
C VAL A 93 12.31 33.99 -25.23
N PRO A 94 13.39 33.50 -25.84
CA PRO A 94 13.51 33.40 -27.30
C PRO A 94 12.80 32.15 -27.86
N THR A 95 12.41 31.16 -27.01
CA THR A 95 11.83 29.89 -27.43
C THR A 95 11.00 29.28 -26.32
N SER A 96 9.95 28.50 -26.72
CA SER A 96 9.10 27.70 -25.84
C SER A 96 9.74 26.36 -25.40
N ALA A 97 10.85 25.94 -26.01
CA ALA A 97 11.43 24.60 -25.87
C ALA A 97 11.79 24.20 -24.43
N HIS A 98 11.99 25.16 -23.52
CA HIS A 98 12.39 24.90 -22.13
C HIS A 98 11.26 25.17 -21.11
N ALA A 99 10.02 25.33 -21.55
CA ALA A 99 8.88 25.62 -20.68
C ALA A 99 8.74 24.60 -19.54
N ARG A 100 8.95 23.30 -19.84
CA ARG A 100 8.91 22.21 -18.86
C ARG A 100 9.98 22.33 -17.77
N GLU A 101 11.20 22.76 -18.13
CA GLU A 101 12.29 22.94 -17.15
C GLU A 101 12.03 24.17 -16.26
N TYR A 102 11.54 25.25 -16.82
CA TYR A 102 11.15 26.43 -16.03
C TYR A 102 9.98 26.08 -15.07
N ALA A 103 9.01 25.28 -15.52
CA ALA A 103 7.92 24.80 -14.69
C ALA A 103 8.42 23.96 -13.50
N ARG A 104 9.42 23.11 -13.70
CA ARG A 104 10.07 22.35 -12.61
C ARG A 104 10.75 23.25 -11.57
N ILE A 105 11.44 24.30 -12.01
CA ILE A 105 12.07 25.28 -11.10
C ILE A 105 11.01 25.94 -10.20
N ILE A 106 9.88 26.33 -10.78
CA ILE A 106 8.77 26.94 -10.02
C ILE A 106 8.22 25.94 -9.00
N LEU A 107 7.97 24.69 -9.40
CA LEU A 107 7.43 23.64 -8.51
C LEU A 107 8.42 23.33 -7.37
N GLU A 108 9.72 23.29 -7.65
CA GLU A 108 10.76 23.09 -6.62
C GLU A 108 10.75 24.22 -5.60
N ASN A 109 10.70 25.49 -6.05
CA ASN A 109 10.64 26.63 -5.16
C ASN A 109 9.32 26.67 -4.36
N PHE A 110 8.20 26.32 -4.96
CA PHE A 110 6.91 26.14 -4.25
C PHE A 110 7.03 25.09 -3.16
N THR A 111 7.62 23.93 -3.45
CA THR A 111 7.84 22.86 -2.47
C THR A 111 8.69 23.35 -1.29
N LYS A 112 9.76 24.10 -1.56
CA LYS A 112 10.57 24.73 -0.51
C LYS A 112 9.77 25.73 0.33
N ARG A 113 8.91 26.55 -0.28
CA ARG A 113 8.02 27.48 0.45
C ARG A 113 7.05 26.71 1.37
N ARG A 114 6.42 25.64 0.84
CA ARG A 114 5.51 24.80 1.65
C ARG A 114 6.21 24.16 2.84
N LEU A 115 7.46 23.71 2.67
CA LEU A 115 8.25 23.19 3.79
C LEU A 115 8.53 24.27 4.85
N VAL A 116 8.83 25.51 4.44
CA VAL A 116 9.01 26.64 5.38
C VAL A 116 7.72 26.95 6.11
N GLU A 117 6.58 27.03 5.42
CA GLU A 117 5.26 27.26 6.03
C GLU A 117 4.90 26.18 7.05
N VAL A 118 5.05 24.90 6.66
CA VAL A 118 4.73 23.76 7.54
C VAL A 118 5.67 23.77 8.75
N SER A 119 6.95 24.04 8.56
CA SER A 119 7.91 24.15 9.68
C SER A 119 7.53 25.25 10.66
N ALA A 120 7.10 26.42 10.16
CA ALA A 120 6.64 27.52 11.01
C ALA A 120 5.37 27.13 11.80
N LYS A 121 4.39 26.48 11.13
CA LYS A 121 3.18 25.99 11.75
C LYS A 121 3.46 24.95 12.84
N LEU A 122 4.38 24.00 12.56
CA LEU A 122 4.77 22.98 13.53
C LEU A 122 5.51 23.59 14.73
N THR A 123 6.35 24.59 14.48
CA THR A 123 7.01 25.34 15.55
C THR A 123 5.97 26.03 16.45
N GLU A 124 4.98 26.68 15.87
CA GLU A 124 3.91 27.34 16.62
C GLU A 124 3.11 26.34 17.44
N LEU A 125 2.74 25.17 16.87
CA LEU A 125 2.03 24.11 17.57
C LEU A 125 2.84 23.52 18.72
N ALA A 126 4.16 23.37 18.56
CA ALA A 126 5.02 22.85 19.62
C ALA A 126 5.19 23.81 20.80
N PHE A 127 5.02 25.13 20.58
CA PHE A 127 5.03 26.15 21.65
C PHE A 127 3.66 26.38 22.30
N LYS A 128 2.56 25.97 21.64
CA LYS A 128 1.23 25.97 22.26
C LYS A 128 1.12 24.77 23.17
N ASP A 129 0.75 25.01 24.44
CA ASP A 129 0.55 23.97 25.47
C ASP A 129 -0.80 23.25 25.25
N GLU A 130 -1.22 23.09 24.01
CA GLU A 130 -2.48 22.49 23.59
C GLU A 130 -2.20 21.19 22.81
N GLY A 131 -2.63 20.06 23.34
CA GLY A 131 -2.49 18.75 22.73
C GLY A 131 -1.30 17.92 23.25
N SER A 132 -1.33 16.63 23.00
CA SER A 132 -0.22 15.75 23.34
C SER A 132 0.92 15.84 22.33
N ALA A 133 2.17 15.61 22.77
CA ALA A 133 3.32 15.54 21.86
C ALA A 133 3.09 14.55 20.68
N ARG A 134 2.34 13.48 20.94
CA ARG A 134 1.97 12.48 19.93
C ARG A 134 1.09 13.07 18.83
N GLU A 135 0.08 13.86 19.19
CA GLU A 135 -0.82 14.51 18.20
C GLU A 135 -0.06 15.50 17.32
N ILE A 136 0.90 16.25 17.89
CA ILE A 136 1.74 17.19 17.14
C ILE A 136 2.62 16.43 16.14
N VAL A 137 3.21 15.29 16.55
CA VAL A 137 4.03 14.45 15.66
C VAL A 137 3.19 13.87 14.52
N GLU A 138 1.99 13.34 14.82
CA GLU A 138 1.07 12.82 13.81
C GLU A 138 0.66 13.90 12.79
N GLN A 139 0.40 15.12 13.26
CA GLN A 139 0.08 16.25 12.38
C GLN A 139 1.29 16.66 11.52
N ALA A 140 2.50 16.64 12.08
CA ALA A 140 3.74 16.91 11.36
C ALA A 140 3.95 15.90 10.22
N GLU A 141 3.76 14.62 10.50
CA GLU A 141 3.86 13.55 9.50
C GLU A 141 2.85 13.74 8.36
N GLN A 142 1.60 14.08 8.68
CA GLN A 142 0.56 14.31 7.68
C GLN A 142 0.90 15.49 6.75
N GLU A 143 1.36 16.62 7.30
CA GLU A 143 1.69 17.81 6.53
C GLU A 143 2.92 17.58 5.63
N ILE A 144 3.98 16.94 6.15
CA ILE A 144 5.18 16.60 5.38
C ILE A 144 4.84 15.59 4.28
N PHE A 145 3.99 14.62 4.58
CA PHE A 145 3.54 13.64 3.62
C PHE A 145 2.73 14.25 2.48
N ALA A 146 1.85 15.22 2.77
CA ALA A 146 1.10 15.93 1.75
C ALA A 146 2.03 16.66 0.76
N ILE A 147 3.14 17.26 1.26
CA ILE A 147 4.16 17.88 0.41
C ILE A 147 4.86 16.83 -0.48
N ALA A 148 5.26 15.69 0.10
CA ALA A 148 5.93 14.62 -0.65
C ALA A 148 5.05 14.03 -1.76
N GLN A 149 3.75 13.91 -1.53
CA GLN A 149 2.80 13.43 -2.57
C GLN A 149 2.67 14.40 -3.74
N THR A 150 2.74 15.71 -3.48
CA THR A 150 2.65 16.72 -4.55
C THR A 150 3.86 16.64 -5.48
N ALA A 151 5.03 16.28 -4.94
CA ALA A 151 6.28 16.15 -5.71
C ALA A 151 6.34 14.84 -6.54
N THR A 152 5.50 13.83 -6.26
CA THR A 152 5.61 12.47 -6.84
C THR A 152 4.45 12.15 -7.80
N ARG A 153 3.93 13.10 -8.57
CA ARG A 153 3.02 12.77 -9.66
C ARG A 153 3.77 11.95 -10.71
N ARG A 154 3.36 10.70 -10.91
CA ARG A 154 3.88 9.84 -11.97
C ARG A 154 3.34 10.34 -13.30
N ASP A 155 4.23 10.81 -14.16
CA ASP A 155 3.93 11.10 -15.56
C ASP A 155 3.45 9.84 -16.29
N PHE A 156 2.74 10.03 -17.40
CA PHE A 156 2.45 8.93 -18.33
C PHE A 156 3.77 8.35 -18.82
N ILE A 157 3.91 7.03 -18.73
CA ILE A 157 5.07 6.32 -19.25
C ILE A 157 4.77 5.89 -20.68
N VAL A 158 5.67 6.20 -21.62
CA VAL A 158 5.54 5.73 -22.99
C VAL A 158 5.58 4.20 -22.99
N ILE A 159 4.63 3.56 -23.68
CA ILE A 159 4.51 2.10 -23.70
C ILE A 159 5.81 1.39 -24.10
N LYS A 160 6.62 2.01 -24.94
CA LYS A 160 7.92 1.50 -25.38
C LYS A 160 8.87 1.24 -24.19
N ASP A 161 8.93 2.17 -23.23
CA ASP A 161 9.81 2.06 -22.05
C ASP A 161 9.28 1.02 -21.07
N ALA A 162 7.95 0.93 -20.95
CA ALA A 162 7.29 -0.11 -20.15
C ALA A 162 7.48 -1.51 -20.74
N LEU A 163 7.52 -1.66 -22.07
CA LEU A 163 7.76 -2.92 -22.75
C LEU A 163 9.19 -3.42 -22.53
N ALA A 164 10.20 -2.55 -22.60
CA ALA A 164 11.58 -2.92 -22.35
C ALA A 164 11.75 -3.53 -20.94
N SER A 165 11.26 -2.84 -19.90
CA SER A 165 11.31 -3.34 -18.54
C SER A 165 10.48 -4.61 -18.30
N SER A 166 9.41 -4.81 -19.08
CA SER A 166 8.60 -6.03 -19.00
C SER A 166 9.30 -7.21 -19.65
N PHE A 167 10.03 -6.98 -20.76
CA PHE A 167 10.80 -8.01 -21.43
C PHE A 167 11.94 -8.52 -20.56
N ASP A 168 12.72 -7.63 -19.94
CA ASP A 168 13.79 -7.99 -19.02
C ASP A 168 13.28 -8.89 -17.88
N ARG A 169 12.13 -8.52 -17.30
CA ARG A 169 11.47 -9.30 -16.25
C ARG A 169 10.99 -10.68 -16.74
N LEU A 170 10.49 -10.79 -17.98
CA LEU A 170 10.09 -12.08 -18.56
C LEU A 170 11.30 -12.97 -18.84
N ASP A 171 12.41 -12.39 -19.28
CA ASP A 171 13.66 -13.10 -19.52
C ASP A 171 14.27 -13.65 -18.20
N GLU A 172 14.22 -12.85 -17.14
CA GLU A 172 14.61 -13.33 -15.80
C GLU A 172 13.74 -14.50 -15.31
N LEU A 173 12.43 -14.42 -15.51
CA LEU A 173 11.51 -15.50 -15.15
C LEU A 173 11.78 -16.78 -15.97
N HIS A 174 12.09 -16.64 -17.25
CA HIS A 174 12.43 -17.76 -18.12
C HIS A 174 13.75 -18.44 -17.69
N LYS A 175 14.74 -17.66 -17.30
CA LYS A 175 16.03 -18.16 -16.80
C LYS A 175 15.92 -18.88 -15.46
N ARG A 176 14.94 -18.56 -14.63
CA ARG A 176 14.68 -19.24 -13.35
C ARG A 176 13.95 -20.58 -13.49
N ALA A 177 13.98 -21.22 -14.64
CA ALA A 177 13.47 -22.55 -14.99
C ALA A 177 12.47 -23.15 -13.95
N GLY A 178 11.19 -22.73 -14.00
CA GLY A 178 10.14 -23.27 -13.13
C GLY A 178 9.99 -22.58 -11.76
N GLY A 179 10.70 -21.48 -11.49
CA GLY A 179 10.53 -20.68 -10.27
C GLY A 179 9.21 -19.91 -10.24
N LEU A 180 8.63 -19.74 -9.05
CA LEU A 180 7.46 -18.90 -8.86
C LEU A 180 7.79 -17.43 -9.16
N ARG A 181 6.85 -16.72 -9.77
CA ARG A 181 6.99 -15.28 -10.04
C ARG A 181 6.92 -14.45 -8.77
N GLY A 182 6.03 -14.84 -7.85
CA GLY A 182 5.80 -14.18 -6.57
C GLY A 182 6.49 -14.90 -5.41
N ILE A 183 6.22 -14.45 -4.21
CA ILE A 183 6.74 -15.04 -2.97
C ILE A 183 5.98 -16.33 -2.68
N PRO A 184 6.67 -17.48 -2.47
CA PRO A 184 6.02 -18.75 -2.18
C PRO A 184 5.31 -18.70 -0.83
N THR A 185 4.14 -19.34 -0.76
CA THR A 185 3.37 -19.47 0.49
C THR A 185 3.80 -20.69 1.32
N GLY A 186 4.49 -21.64 0.68
CA GLY A 186 4.82 -22.94 1.25
C GLY A 186 3.73 -24.00 1.06
N PHE A 187 2.61 -23.65 0.43
CA PHE A 187 1.54 -24.55 0.05
C PHE A 187 1.54 -24.72 -1.47
N VAL A 188 2.06 -25.84 -1.96
CA VAL A 188 2.34 -26.08 -3.38
C VAL A 188 1.10 -25.83 -4.25
N ASP A 189 -0.08 -26.32 -3.84
CA ASP A 189 -1.30 -26.12 -4.62
C ASP A 189 -1.73 -24.66 -4.66
N LEU A 190 -1.53 -23.91 -3.57
CA LEU A 190 -1.80 -22.48 -3.53
C LEU A 190 -0.81 -21.72 -4.40
N ASP A 191 0.47 -22.05 -4.30
CA ASP A 191 1.54 -21.44 -5.09
C ASP A 191 1.34 -21.67 -6.59
N ASN A 192 0.91 -22.87 -6.99
CA ASN A 192 0.56 -23.17 -8.37
C ASN A 192 -0.63 -22.34 -8.91
N LYS A 193 -1.58 -21.98 -8.05
CA LYS A 193 -2.75 -21.17 -8.46
C LYS A 193 -2.46 -19.67 -8.47
N LEU A 194 -1.64 -19.19 -7.52
CA LEU A 194 -1.28 -17.76 -7.39
C LEU A 194 0.00 -17.40 -8.18
N ALA A 195 0.79 -18.39 -8.63
CA ALA A 195 2.18 -18.22 -9.06
C ALA A 195 3.03 -17.53 -7.98
N GLY A 196 2.77 -17.85 -6.68
CA GLY A 196 3.24 -17.14 -5.52
C GLY A 196 2.50 -15.81 -5.26
N MET A 197 2.73 -15.19 -4.11
CA MET A 197 2.15 -13.87 -3.77
C MET A 197 2.85 -12.78 -4.56
N GLN A 198 2.07 -12.08 -5.42
CA GLN A 198 2.60 -11.09 -6.36
C GLN A 198 2.83 -9.73 -5.71
N ASP A 199 3.87 -9.04 -6.14
CA ASP A 199 4.16 -7.66 -5.72
C ASP A 199 2.97 -6.72 -5.99
N SER A 200 2.77 -5.78 -5.07
CA SER A 200 1.69 -4.78 -5.14
C SER A 200 0.28 -5.36 -4.99
N ASN A 201 0.13 -6.66 -4.67
CA ASN A 201 -1.17 -7.27 -4.45
C ASN A 201 -1.62 -7.14 -3.00
N LEU A 202 -2.92 -6.88 -2.83
CA LEU A 202 -3.64 -7.06 -1.59
C LEU A 202 -4.32 -8.42 -1.62
N LEU A 203 -3.89 -9.33 -0.73
CA LEU A 203 -4.49 -10.64 -0.54
C LEU A 203 -5.31 -10.62 0.74
N ILE A 204 -6.52 -11.15 0.69
CA ILE A 204 -7.40 -11.28 1.86
C ILE A 204 -7.58 -12.74 2.19
N LEU A 205 -7.32 -13.11 3.45
CA LEU A 205 -7.65 -14.42 4.00
C LEU A 205 -8.78 -14.24 5.02
N ALA A 206 -9.97 -14.73 4.68
CA ALA A 206 -11.13 -14.60 5.55
C ALA A 206 -11.59 -15.97 6.08
N ALA A 207 -11.97 -15.97 7.35
CA ALA A 207 -12.46 -17.19 8.03
C ALA A 207 -13.41 -16.84 9.17
N ARG A 208 -14.17 -17.83 9.63
CA ARG A 208 -14.86 -17.78 10.93
C ARG A 208 -13.86 -18.01 12.06
N PRO A 209 -14.12 -17.48 13.28
CA PRO A 209 -13.31 -17.76 14.45
C PRO A 209 -13.12 -19.26 14.68
N GLY A 210 -11.93 -19.66 15.10
CA GLY A 210 -11.60 -21.06 15.37
C GLY A 210 -11.31 -21.94 14.15
N THR A 211 -11.40 -21.42 12.91
CA THR A 211 -11.09 -22.20 11.69
C THR A 211 -9.58 -22.36 11.47
N GLY A 212 -8.75 -21.51 12.09
CA GLY A 212 -7.28 -21.56 11.93
C GLY A 212 -6.68 -20.44 11.08
N LYS A 213 -7.40 -19.32 10.88
CA LYS A 213 -6.93 -18.15 10.10
C LYS A 213 -5.53 -17.70 10.49
N THR A 214 -5.31 -17.37 11.77
CA THR A 214 -4.02 -16.95 12.31
C THR A 214 -2.94 -18.03 12.16
N ALA A 215 -3.29 -19.31 12.36
CA ALA A 215 -2.35 -20.42 12.14
C ALA A 215 -1.88 -20.46 10.67
N MET A 216 -2.79 -20.30 9.71
CA MET A 216 -2.46 -20.30 8.29
C MET A 216 -1.48 -19.18 7.92
N VAL A 217 -1.75 -17.94 8.36
CA VAL A 217 -0.85 -16.82 8.05
C VAL A 217 0.50 -16.92 8.76
N LEU A 218 0.54 -17.48 9.97
CA LEU A 218 1.80 -17.76 10.67
C LEU A 218 2.61 -18.85 9.98
N ASN A 219 1.96 -19.92 9.46
CA ASN A 219 2.66 -20.96 8.69
C ASN A 219 3.24 -20.39 7.40
N ILE A 220 2.53 -19.50 6.71
CA ILE A 220 3.04 -18.79 5.53
C ILE A 220 4.24 -17.91 5.92
N ALA A 221 4.10 -17.08 6.96
CA ALA A 221 5.17 -16.21 7.45
C ALA A 221 6.42 -16.99 7.82
N GLN A 222 6.23 -18.10 8.54
CA GLN A 222 7.30 -18.99 8.97
C GLN A 222 8.01 -19.63 7.78
N HIS A 223 7.28 -20.15 6.79
CA HIS A 223 7.87 -20.69 5.57
C HIS A 223 8.74 -19.65 4.88
N ILE A 224 8.24 -18.44 4.68
CA ILE A 224 8.93 -17.35 4.00
C ILE A 224 10.18 -16.91 4.78
N ALA A 225 10.06 -16.72 6.09
CA ALA A 225 11.17 -16.22 6.89
C ALA A 225 12.23 -17.30 7.18
N VAL A 226 11.80 -18.54 7.46
CA VAL A 226 12.74 -19.61 7.85
C VAL A 226 13.33 -20.32 6.65
N ARG A 227 12.51 -20.64 5.61
CA ARG A 227 12.94 -21.41 4.45
C ARG A 227 13.49 -20.53 3.33
N GLU A 228 12.74 -19.50 2.97
CA GLU A 228 13.11 -18.59 1.87
C GLU A 228 14.08 -17.48 2.33
N LYS A 229 14.25 -17.31 3.66
CA LYS A 229 15.10 -16.27 4.28
C LYS A 229 14.69 -14.84 3.84
N LEU A 230 13.40 -14.65 3.51
CA LEU A 230 12.88 -13.37 3.12
C LEU A 230 12.26 -12.63 4.31
N PRO A 231 12.52 -11.31 4.47
CA PRO A 231 12.01 -10.55 5.61
C PRO A 231 10.49 -10.37 5.54
N VAL A 232 9.81 -10.65 6.67
CA VAL A 232 8.35 -10.57 6.82
C VAL A 232 8.00 -9.68 8.01
N GLY A 233 7.07 -8.74 7.82
CA GLY A 233 6.49 -7.92 8.89
C GLY A 233 5.07 -8.39 9.25
N ILE A 234 4.78 -8.60 10.52
CA ILE A 234 3.47 -9.00 11.05
C ILE A 234 2.95 -7.91 11.98
N PHE A 235 1.78 -7.36 11.67
CA PHE A 235 0.98 -6.53 12.56
C PHE A 235 -0.12 -7.40 13.17
N SER A 236 0.01 -7.71 14.46
CA SER A 236 -0.95 -8.50 15.22
C SER A 236 -1.83 -7.59 16.05
N LEU A 237 -3.09 -7.49 15.69
CA LEU A 237 -4.06 -6.60 16.37
C LEU A 237 -4.94 -7.36 17.37
N GLU A 238 -4.93 -8.70 17.32
CA GLU A 238 -5.75 -9.57 18.17
C GLU A 238 -4.92 -10.26 19.25
N MET A 239 -3.69 -10.66 18.94
CA MET A 239 -2.86 -11.50 19.79
C MET A 239 -1.58 -10.77 20.20
N SER A 240 -1.09 -11.04 21.41
CA SER A 240 0.21 -10.53 21.88
C SER A 240 1.37 -11.23 21.15
N LYS A 241 2.52 -10.59 21.15
CA LYS A 241 3.75 -11.14 20.56
C LYS A 241 4.17 -12.46 21.21
N GLU A 242 3.95 -12.60 22.51
CA GLU A 242 4.25 -13.82 23.27
C GLU A 242 3.41 -14.99 22.74
N GLU A 243 2.10 -14.78 22.54
CA GLU A 243 1.20 -15.81 22.00
C GLU A 243 1.55 -16.19 20.57
N LEU A 244 2.00 -15.23 19.73
CA LEU A 244 2.46 -15.51 18.38
C LEU A 244 3.77 -16.31 18.38
N VAL A 245 4.71 -15.95 19.25
CA VAL A 245 5.99 -16.69 19.39
C VAL A 245 5.73 -18.12 19.85
N ASP A 246 4.86 -18.33 20.83
CA ASP A 246 4.48 -19.69 21.28
C ASP A 246 3.91 -20.52 20.14
N ARG A 247 3.04 -19.94 19.30
CA ARG A 247 2.47 -20.62 18.13
C ARG A 247 3.52 -20.94 17.06
N LEU A 248 4.44 -20.03 16.80
CA LEU A 248 5.55 -20.25 15.87
C LEU A 248 6.48 -21.36 16.37
N LEU A 249 6.79 -21.36 17.67
CA LEU A 249 7.60 -22.41 18.30
C LEU A 249 6.93 -23.78 18.22
N VAL A 250 5.63 -23.88 18.58
CA VAL A 250 4.86 -25.11 18.47
C VAL A 250 4.86 -25.65 17.05
N SER A 251 4.63 -24.78 16.07
CA SER A 251 4.61 -25.14 14.66
C SER A 251 5.98 -25.56 14.14
N GLN A 252 7.07 -24.86 14.55
CA GLN A 252 8.43 -25.16 14.10
C GLN A 252 8.99 -26.43 14.73
N ALA A 253 8.79 -26.60 16.04
CA ALA A 253 9.29 -27.77 16.77
C ALA A 253 8.43 -29.03 16.56
N ASP A 254 7.26 -28.90 15.94
CA ASP A 254 6.26 -29.96 15.78
C ASP A 254 5.92 -30.66 17.11
N ILE A 255 5.67 -29.86 18.16
CA ILE A 255 5.30 -30.31 19.50
C ILE A 255 3.82 -30.01 19.79
N ASP A 256 3.26 -30.68 20.80
CA ASP A 256 1.89 -30.43 21.24
C ASP A 256 1.76 -29.08 21.95
N ALA A 257 0.88 -28.22 21.44
CA ALA A 257 0.62 -26.88 21.99
C ALA A 257 0.15 -26.91 23.46
N TRP A 258 -0.61 -27.95 23.84
CA TRP A 258 -1.07 -28.08 25.21
C TRP A 258 0.06 -28.47 26.15
N ARG A 259 1.03 -29.28 25.70
CA ARG A 259 2.23 -29.60 26.50
C ARG A 259 3.08 -28.37 26.75
N LEU A 260 3.29 -27.53 25.72
CA LEU A 260 3.97 -26.24 25.89
C LEU A 260 3.24 -25.37 26.91
N LYS A 261 1.93 -25.17 26.74
CA LYS A 261 1.10 -24.32 27.61
C LYS A 261 1.05 -24.79 29.07
N THR A 262 1.11 -26.12 29.30
CA THR A 262 1.04 -26.70 30.65
C THR A 262 2.41 -26.97 31.27
N GLY A 263 3.51 -26.72 30.54
CA GLY A 263 4.86 -27.03 30.97
C GLY A 263 5.17 -28.52 31.07
N LYS A 264 4.32 -29.40 30.51
CA LYS A 264 4.50 -30.87 30.53
C LYS A 264 5.31 -31.34 29.31
N LEU A 265 6.52 -30.83 29.19
CA LEU A 265 7.43 -31.15 28.09
C LEU A 265 8.31 -32.33 28.45
N SER A 266 8.59 -33.21 27.50
CA SER A 266 9.61 -34.27 27.61
C SER A 266 11.00 -33.72 27.26
N ASP A 267 12.06 -34.44 27.57
CA ASP A 267 13.43 -34.06 27.17
C ASP A 267 13.56 -33.97 25.65
N ASP A 268 12.85 -34.83 24.89
CA ASP A 268 12.77 -34.75 23.42
C ASP A 268 12.07 -33.47 22.94
N ASP A 269 10.96 -33.06 23.61
CA ASP A 269 10.29 -31.81 23.31
C ASP A 269 11.20 -30.60 23.57
N PHE A 270 12.00 -30.61 24.65
CA PHE A 270 12.98 -29.54 24.94
C PHE A 270 14.09 -29.48 23.88
N THR A 271 14.57 -30.63 23.38
CA THR A 271 15.56 -30.65 22.29
C THR A 271 15.01 -30.03 21.03
N LYS A 272 13.79 -30.43 20.60
CA LYS A 272 13.10 -29.87 19.43
C LYS A 272 12.81 -28.38 19.58
N LEU A 273 12.42 -27.92 20.77
CA LEU A 273 12.22 -26.51 21.05
C LEU A 273 13.51 -25.71 20.93
N SER A 274 14.62 -26.24 21.45
CA SER A 274 15.93 -25.57 21.35
C SER A 274 16.38 -25.40 19.90
N GLU A 275 16.19 -26.42 19.07
CA GLU A 275 16.48 -26.36 17.63
C GLU A 275 15.57 -25.34 16.93
N ALA A 276 14.25 -25.38 17.20
CA ALA A 276 13.28 -24.46 16.64
C ALA A 276 13.55 -23.00 17.05
N MET A 277 13.96 -22.77 18.29
CA MET A 277 14.38 -21.44 18.76
C MET A 277 15.60 -20.93 18.00
N GLY A 278 16.59 -21.78 17.72
CA GLY A 278 17.73 -21.42 16.91
C GLY A 278 17.34 -20.99 15.49
N GLU A 279 16.49 -21.78 14.81
CA GLU A 279 16.03 -21.48 13.46
C GLU A 279 15.19 -20.19 13.40
N LEU A 280 14.30 -19.97 14.37
CA LEU A 280 13.45 -18.78 14.44
C LEU A 280 14.25 -17.52 14.82
N ALA A 281 15.28 -17.65 15.64
CA ALA A 281 16.14 -16.52 16.01
C ALA A 281 16.91 -15.94 14.82
N GLU A 282 17.25 -16.79 13.84
CA GLU A 282 17.91 -16.37 12.60
C GLU A 282 16.92 -15.92 11.50
N ALA A 283 15.62 -16.17 11.70
CA ALA A 283 14.62 -15.83 10.72
C ALA A 283 14.32 -14.30 10.72
N PRO A 284 14.31 -13.64 9.56
CA PRO A 284 14.00 -12.21 9.47
C PRO A 284 12.49 -11.95 9.61
N LEU A 285 11.94 -12.20 10.79
CA LEU A 285 10.53 -12.05 11.14
C LEU A 285 10.35 -10.92 12.16
N PHE A 286 9.55 -9.91 11.80
CA PHE A 286 9.32 -8.73 12.60
C PHE A 286 7.85 -8.69 13.05
N ILE A 287 7.60 -8.56 14.35
CA ILE A 287 6.26 -8.59 14.94
C ILE A 287 5.98 -7.26 15.64
N ASP A 288 4.83 -6.69 15.36
CA ASP A 288 4.26 -5.54 16.05
C ASP A 288 2.88 -5.93 16.59
N ASP A 289 2.72 -5.87 17.91
CA ASP A 289 1.48 -6.21 18.62
C ASP A 289 0.84 -4.99 19.29
N THR A 290 1.09 -3.79 18.74
CA THR A 290 0.51 -2.55 19.25
C THR A 290 -1.03 -2.59 19.14
N PRO A 291 -1.77 -2.59 20.28
CA PRO A 291 -3.22 -2.66 20.24
C PRO A 291 -3.81 -1.35 19.72
N GLY A 292 -4.87 -1.47 18.88
CA GLY A 292 -5.58 -0.31 18.34
C GLY A 292 -4.72 0.59 17.44
N ILE A 293 -3.68 0.04 16.82
CA ILE A 293 -2.82 0.77 15.90
C ILE A 293 -3.65 1.34 14.74
N ASN A 294 -3.40 2.60 14.41
CA ASN A 294 -4.08 3.21 13.28
C ASN A 294 -3.39 2.88 11.94
N ILE A 295 -4.14 2.98 10.85
CA ILE A 295 -3.65 2.61 9.51
C ILE A 295 -2.47 3.46 9.04
N LEU A 296 -2.35 4.72 9.49
CA LEU A 296 -1.23 5.59 9.17
C LEU A 296 0.03 5.13 9.89
N GLU A 297 -0.10 4.69 11.15
CA GLU A 297 1.00 4.15 11.92
C GLU A 297 1.50 2.82 11.34
N ILE A 298 0.58 1.92 10.91
CA ILE A 298 0.93 0.70 10.16
C ILE A 298 1.77 1.07 8.93
N ARG A 299 1.33 2.07 8.17
CA ARG A 299 2.02 2.53 6.96
C ARG A 299 3.41 3.09 7.26
N THR A 300 3.54 3.89 8.33
CA THR A 300 4.83 4.48 8.74
C THR A 300 5.80 3.39 9.20
N LYS A 301 5.36 2.47 10.04
CA LYS A 301 6.18 1.34 10.52
C LYS A 301 6.58 0.42 9.36
N ALA A 302 5.66 0.12 8.44
CA ALA A 302 5.93 -0.69 7.26
C ALA A 302 6.98 -0.07 6.33
N ARG A 303 6.93 1.25 6.11
CA ARG A 303 7.96 1.99 5.35
C ARG A 303 9.33 1.90 6.02
N ARG A 304 9.36 2.10 7.33
CA ARG A 304 10.60 1.99 8.08
C ARG A 304 11.20 0.59 7.96
N LEU A 305 10.39 -0.47 8.16
CA LEU A 305 10.83 -1.85 7.97
C LEU A 305 11.33 -2.12 6.55
N GLN A 306 10.68 -1.52 5.54
CA GLN A 306 11.14 -1.65 4.15
C GLN A 306 12.50 -0.99 3.93
N MET A 307 12.74 0.18 4.53
CA MET A 307 14.01 0.91 4.40
C MET A 307 15.15 0.22 5.17
N GLU A 308 14.87 -0.26 6.37
CA GLU A 308 15.88 -0.83 7.28
C GLU A 308 16.19 -2.29 6.97
N HIS A 309 15.19 -3.08 6.57
CA HIS A 309 15.29 -4.53 6.46
C HIS A 309 14.88 -5.10 5.09
N GLY A 310 14.34 -4.26 4.18
CA GLY A 310 13.94 -4.69 2.84
C GLY A 310 12.82 -5.73 2.85
N ILE A 311 11.80 -5.55 3.71
CA ILE A 311 10.69 -6.51 3.86
C ILE A 311 10.08 -6.90 2.52
N LYS A 312 9.64 -8.16 2.42
CA LYS A 312 9.05 -8.73 1.22
C LYS A 312 7.57 -9.04 1.36
N LEU A 313 7.06 -9.17 2.58
CA LEU A 313 5.65 -9.40 2.87
C LEU A 313 5.24 -8.62 4.11
N ILE A 314 4.04 -8.07 4.09
CA ILE A 314 3.36 -7.55 5.28
C ILE A 314 2.13 -8.42 5.54
N ILE A 315 1.94 -8.81 6.79
CA ILE A 315 0.75 -9.49 7.29
C ILE A 315 0.03 -8.59 8.29
N VAL A 316 -1.30 -8.50 8.20
CA VAL A 316 -2.15 -7.75 9.15
C VAL A 316 -3.24 -8.68 9.68
N ASP A 317 -3.19 -9.05 10.96
CA ASP A 317 -4.18 -9.93 11.58
C ASP A 317 -4.88 -9.22 12.76
N TYR A 318 -6.13 -8.74 12.58
CA TYR A 318 -6.99 -8.71 11.42
C TYR A 318 -7.51 -7.27 11.17
N LEU A 319 -7.80 -6.96 9.94
CA LEU A 319 -8.05 -5.59 9.46
C LEU A 319 -9.21 -4.86 10.18
N GLN A 320 -10.22 -5.57 10.68
CA GLN A 320 -11.33 -4.96 11.41
C GLN A 320 -10.95 -4.45 12.82
N LEU A 321 -9.77 -4.74 13.34
CA LEU A 321 -9.27 -4.17 14.60
C LEU A 321 -8.39 -2.94 14.39
N ALA A 322 -7.99 -2.66 13.15
CA ALA A 322 -7.25 -1.46 12.83
C ALA A 322 -8.16 -0.22 12.99
N ASP A 323 -7.58 0.87 13.48
CA ASP A 323 -8.25 2.16 13.56
C ASP A 323 -7.99 2.94 12.25
N SER A 324 -9.01 3.55 11.69
CA SER A 324 -8.89 4.40 10.51
C SER A 324 -8.24 5.77 10.78
N GLY A 325 -8.04 6.11 12.07
CA GLY A 325 -7.51 7.41 12.51
C GLY A 325 -8.54 8.55 12.42
N ARG A 326 -9.79 8.26 12.05
CA ARG A 326 -10.91 9.21 11.99
C ARG A 326 -12.18 8.55 12.50
N ARG A 327 -13.07 9.33 13.12
CA ARG A 327 -14.39 8.83 13.49
C ARG A 327 -15.29 8.78 12.26
N TYR A 328 -15.83 7.61 12.01
CA TYR A 328 -16.85 7.38 10.97
C TYR A 328 -18.15 6.94 11.64
N ASP A 329 -19.27 7.42 11.14
CA ASP A 329 -20.60 7.05 11.66
C ASP A 329 -21.00 5.62 11.23
N ASN A 330 -20.30 5.08 10.22
CA ASN A 330 -20.59 3.76 9.66
C ASN A 330 -19.30 2.90 9.59
N ARG A 331 -19.34 1.75 10.23
CA ARG A 331 -18.25 0.75 10.23
C ARG A 331 -17.84 0.29 8.82
N VAL A 332 -18.79 0.22 7.89
CA VAL A 332 -18.53 -0.11 6.47
C VAL A 332 -17.58 0.90 5.82
N GLN A 333 -17.77 2.19 6.10
CA GLN A 333 -16.89 3.24 5.57
C GLN A 333 -15.47 3.13 6.17
N GLU A 334 -15.39 2.85 7.44
CA GLU A 334 -14.11 2.70 8.13
C GLU A 334 -13.30 1.54 7.56
N VAL A 335 -13.92 0.37 7.39
CA VAL A 335 -13.30 -0.81 6.78
C VAL A 335 -12.89 -0.53 5.33
N SER A 336 -13.68 0.27 4.60
CA SER A 336 -13.35 0.70 3.23
C SER A 336 -12.05 1.50 3.18
N VAL A 337 -11.90 2.47 4.09
CA VAL A 337 -10.69 3.30 4.17
C VAL A 337 -9.46 2.46 4.52
N ILE A 338 -9.61 1.51 5.45
CA ILE A 338 -8.53 0.61 5.85
C ILE A 338 -8.11 -0.27 4.66
N SER A 339 -9.07 -0.91 3.98
CA SER A 339 -8.82 -1.77 2.82
C SER A 339 -8.08 -1.02 1.71
N GLN A 340 -8.59 0.16 1.32
CA GLN A 340 -7.96 1.01 0.31
C GLN A 340 -6.55 1.44 0.72
N SER A 341 -6.34 1.76 2.01
CA SER A 341 -5.03 2.15 2.53
C SER A 341 -4.03 1.00 2.48
N LEU A 342 -4.44 -0.24 2.80
CA LEU A 342 -3.60 -1.43 2.67
C LEU A 342 -3.27 -1.73 1.20
N LYS A 343 -4.24 -1.56 0.29
CA LYS A 343 -3.97 -1.70 -1.16
C LYS A 343 -2.97 -0.65 -1.66
N ASN A 344 -3.12 0.60 -1.20
CA ASN A 344 -2.18 1.66 -1.54
C ASN A 344 -0.78 1.38 -0.96
N LEU A 345 -0.69 0.85 0.26
CA LEU A 345 0.56 0.44 0.89
C LEU A 345 1.27 -0.65 0.07
N ALA A 346 0.55 -1.71 -0.35
CA ALA A 346 1.09 -2.75 -1.20
C ALA A 346 1.69 -2.20 -2.51
N ARG A 347 0.98 -1.25 -3.15
CA ARG A 347 1.44 -0.60 -4.40
C ARG A 347 2.63 0.33 -4.19
N GLU A 348 2.65 1.03 -3.06
CA GLU A 348 3.70 1.97 -2.68
C GLU A 348 5.03 1.24 -2.41
N LEU A 349 4.98 0.21 -1.57
CA LEU A 349 6.16 -0.57 -1.19
C LEU A 349 6.55 -1.61 -2.26
N LYS A 350 5.67 -1.87 -3.24
CA LYS A 350 5.82 -2.89 -4.29
C LYS A 350 6.06 -4.29 -3.70
N ILE A 351 5.33 -4.62 -2.64
CA ILE A 351 5.33 -5.93 -2.00
C ILE A 351 3.89 -6.41 -1.78
N PRO A 352 3.63 -7.73 -1.65
CA PRO A 352 2.32 -8.22 -1.25
C PRO A 352 1.98 -7.79 0.19
N VAL A 353 0.67 -7.54 0.41
CA VAL A 353 0.08 -7.37 1.74
C VAL A 353 -0.98 -8.45 1.92
N LEU A 354 -0.81 -9.32 2.92
CA LEU A 354 -1.77 -10.35 3.30
C LEU A 354 -2.54 -9.87 4.52
N ALA A 355 -3.82 -9.52 4.34
CA ALA A 355 -4.67 -9.08 5.43
C ALA A 355 -5.71 -10.14 5.80
N CYS A 356 -5.84 -10.39 7.08
CA CYS A 356 -6.87 -11.25 7.63
C CYS A 356 -8.19 -10.52 7.76
N SER A 357 -9.31 -11.23 7.55
CA SER A 357 -10.66 -10.72 7.74
C SER A 357 -11.54 -11.76 8.45
N GLN A 358 -12.53 -11.27 9.18
CA GLN A 358 -13.52 -12.14 9.80
C GLN A 358 -14.78 -12.20 8.95
N LEU A 359 -15.30 -13.43 8.73
CA LEU A 359 -16.55 -13.66 8.02
C LEU A 359 -17.78 -13.36 8.88
N SER A 360 -18.88 -12.96 8.23
CA SER A 360 -20.19 -12.80 8.84
C SER A 360 -20.70 -14.12 9.45
N ARG A 361 -21.45 -14.04 10.54
CA ARG A 361 -22.13 -15.18 11.14
C ARG A 361 -23.21 -15.80 10.24
N ALA A 362 -23.67 -15.05 9.22
CA ALA A 362 -24.67 -15.52 8.26
C ALA A 362 -24.24 -16.80 7.51
N VAL A 363 -22.93 -17.02 7.34
CA VAL A 363 -22.40 -18.27 6.74
C VAL A 363 -22.82 -19.52 7.52
N GLU A 364 -22.87 -19.45 8.86
CA GLU A 364 -23.20 -20.58 9.72
C GLU A 364 -24.70 -20.95 9.67
N ALA A 365 -25.55 -19.97 9.30
CA ALA A 365 -27.00 -20.16 9.21
C ALA A 365 -27.46 -20.75 7.88
N ARG A 366 -26.59 -20.86 6.88
CA ARG A 366 -26.91 -21.43 5.57
C ARG A 366 -26.78 -22.95 5.57
N SER A 367 -27.58 -23.58 4.71
CA SER A 367 -27.47 -25.02 4.45
C SER A 367 -26.12 -25.40 3.83
N SER A 368 -25.62 -24.55 2.94
CA SER A 368 -24.24 -24.63 2.43
C SER A 368 -23.36 -23.67 3.24
N ARG A 369 -22.39 -24.19 3.97
CA ARG A 369 -21.42 -23.42 4.76
C ARG A 369 -20.25 -22.89 3.94
N VAL A 370 -20.33 -23.01 2.62
CA VAL A 370 -19.31 -22.49 1.71
C VAL A 370 -19.39 -20.96 1.70
N PRO A 371 -18.33 -20.25 2.09
CA PRO A 371 -18.34 -18.79 2.10
C PRO A 371 -18.37 -18.19 0.70
N GLU A 372 -19.04 -17.04 0.59
CA GLU A 372 -19.15 -16.24 -0.62
C GLU A 372 -18.59 -14.83 -0.38
N LEU A 373 -18.31 -14.07 -1.45
CA LEU A 373 -17.79 -12.71 -1.35
C LEU A 373 -18.72 -11.78 -0.54
N SER A 374 -20.02 -11.99 -0.61
CA SER A 374 -21.04 -11.28 0.19
C SER A 374 -20.92 -11.51 1.71
N ASP A 375 -20.19 -12.54 2.13
CA ASP A 375 -19.97 -12.88 3.55
C ASP A 375 -18.80 -12.12 4.17
N LEU A 376 -18.04 -11.39 3.37
CA LEU A 376 -17.10 -10.41 3.88
C LEU A 376 -17.90 -9.28 4.53
N ARG A 377 -18.14 -9.43 5.85
CA ARG A 377 -18.98 -8.54 6.65
C ARG A 377 -18.54 -7.09 6.55
N GLU A 378 -19.50 -6.16 6.34
CA GLU A 378 -19.30 -4.71 6.36
C GLU A 378 -18.33 -4.17 5.28
N SER A 379 -18.10 -4.91 4.16
CA SER A 379 -17.00 -4.57 3.28
C SER A 379 -17.15 -4.99 1.82
N GLY A 380 -18.16 -4.50 1.14
CA GLY A 380 -18.19 -4.54 -0.34
C GLY A 380 -16.92 -3.92 -0.97
N SER A 381 -16.24 -3.04 -0.25
CA SER A 381 -14.99 -2.41 -0.65
C SER A 381 -13.78 -3.35 -0.55
N ILE A 382 -13.70 -4.25 0.46
CA ILE A 382 -12.63 -5.26 0.52
C ILE A 382 -12.65 -6.10 -0.75
N GLU A 383 -13.85 -6.50 -1.19
CA GLU A 383 -13.99 -7.22 -2.45
C GLU A 383 -13.45 -6.42 -3.63
N GLN A 384 -13.72 -5.12 -3.71
CA GLN A 384 -13.26 -4.27 -4.82
C GLN A 384 -11.75 -4.06 -4.80
N ASP A 385 -11.17 -3.77 -3.64
CA ASP A 385 -9.75 -3.40 -3.49
C ASP A 385 -8.81 -4.60 -3.59
N ALA A 386 -9.22 -5.78 -3.08
CA ALA A 386 -8.41 -6.98 -3.07
C ALA A 386 -8.15 -7.53 -4.47
N ASP A 387 -6.93 -7.98 -4.71
CA ASP A 387 -6.54 -8.70 -5.94
C ASP A 387 -6.87 -10.19 -5.82
N VAL A 388 -6.73 -10.74 -4.61
CA VAL A 388 -7.04 -12.12 -4.26
C VAL A 388 -7.88 -12.15 -2.99
N VAL A 389 -8.96 -12.92 -3.00
CA VAL A 389 -9.75 -13.23 -1.80
C VAL A 389 -9.80 -14.73 -1.61
N MET A 390 -9.38 -15.16 -0.42
CA MET A 390 -9.34 -16.56 -0.02
C MET A 390 -10.22 -16.78 1.20
N PHE A 391 -11.00 -17.86 1.18
CA PHE A 391 -11.81 -18.30 2.30
C PHE A 391 -11.27 -19.61 2.87
N LEU A 392 -11.01 -19.60 4.17
CA LEU A 392 -10.66 -20.79 4.92
C LEU A 392 -11.90 -21.27 5.67
N TYR A 393 -12.34 -22.50 5.41
CA TYR A 393 -13.59 -23.03 5.99
C TYR A 393 -13.58 -24.56 6.11
N ARG A 394 -14.54 -25.08 6.87
CA ARG A 394 -14.81 -26.50 7.03
C ARG A 394 -16.26 -26.78 6.63
N GLU A 395 -16.50 -27.87 5.89
CA GLU A 395 -17.84 -28.24 5.44
C GLU A 395 -18.68 -28.77 6.58
N GLU A 396 -18.06 -29.53 7.46
CA GLU A 396 -18.72 -30.12 8.64
C GLU A 396 -18.16 -29.49 9.93
N GLN A 397 -19.02 -29.39 10.95
CA GLN A 397 -18.55 -29.12 12.31
C GLN A 397 -18.07 -30.43 12.92
N ASP A 398 -16.96 -30.93 12.45
CA ASP A 398 -16.33 -32.03 13.15
C ASP A 398 -15.90 -31.53 14.53
N GLN A 399 -16.51 -32.10 15.55
CA GLN A 399 -15.96 -32.04 16.92
C GLN A 399 -14.74 -32.96 16.94
N ALA A 400 -13.69 -32.53 16.20
CA ALA A 400 -12.47 -33.29 16.19
C ALA A 400 -11.88 -33.27 17.60
N ASN A 401 -11.47 -34.42 18.09
CA ASN A 401 -10.75 -34.51 19.32
C ASN A 401 -9.39 -33.81 19.22
N TRP A 402 -8.86 -33.42 20.36
CA TRP A 402 -7.53 -32.80 20.41
C TRP A 402 -6.46 -33.72 19.77
N GLY A 403 -5.75 -33.21 18.77
CA GLY A 403 -4.73 -33.96 18.02
C GLY A 403 -5.25 -34.66 16.75
N GLU A 404 -6.54 -34.66 16.49
CA GLU A 404 -7.07 -35.16 15.21
C GLU A 404 -6.77 -34.21 14.05
N GLN A 405 -6.61 -34.79 12.89
CA GLN A 405 -6.45 -34.05 11.65
C GLN A 405 -7.81 -33.61 11.12
N ILE A 406 -7.95 -32.32 10.85
CA ILE A 406 -9.21 -31.76 10.39
C ILE A 406 -9.05 -31.33 8.92
N MET A 407 -9.91 -31.88 8.06
CA MET A 407 -10.03 -31.42 6.68
C MET A 407 -10.51 -29.99 6.67
N THR A 408 -9.74 -29.12 6.02
CA THR A 408 -10.03 -27.70 5.90
C THR A 408 -9.85 -27.29 4.45
N LYS A 409 -10.79 -26.53 3.92
CA LYS A 409 -10.75 -26.06 2.54
C LYS A 409 -10.31 -24.62 2.46
N LEU A 410 -9.44 -24.33 1.51
CA LEU A 410 -9.02 -22.97 1.13
C LEU A 410 -9.57 -22.68 -0.26
N ARG A 411 -10.59 -21.80 -0.34
CA ARG A 411 -11.22 -21.39 -1.59
C ARG A 411 -10.69 -20.06 -2.04
N ILE A 412 -10.13 -19.99 -3.23
CA ILE A 412 -9.81 -18.73 -3.94
C ILE A 412 -11.11 -18.26 -4.60
N ALA A 413 -11.81 -17.33 -3.96
CA ALA A 413 -13.11 -16.83 -4.41
C ALA A 413 -12.99 -15.63 -5.36
N LYS A 414 -11.88 -14.92 -5.30
CA LYS A 414 -11.50 -13.85 -6.24
C LYS A 414 -10.03 -13.94 -6.58
N HIS A 415 -9.70 -13.83 -7.84
CA HIS A 415 -8.34 -13.71 -8.33
C HIS A 415 -8.32 -12.84 -9.59
N ARG A 416 -7.79 -11.60 -9.51
CA ARG A 416 -7.79 -10.67 -10.66
C ARG A 416 -7.00 -11.18 -11.85
N ASN A 417 -5.90 -11.88 -11.60
CA ASN A 417 -4.92 -12.25 -12.63
C ASN A 417 -4.76 -13.77 -12.79
N GLY A 418 -5.69 -14.56 -12.26
CA GLY A 418 -5.59 -16.01 -12.31
C GLY A 418 -6.91 -16.75 -12.07
N PRO A 419 -6.86 -18.08 -12.02
CA PRO A 419 -8.05 -18.92 -11.87
C PRO A 419 -8.60 -18.91 -10.45
N LEU A 420 -9.90 -19.14 -10.31
CA LEU A 420 -10.52 -19.52 -9.06
C LEU A 420 -10.21 -21.01 -8.79
N ALA A 421 -10.10 -21.38 -7.53
CA ALA A 421 -9.78 -22.74 -7.14
C ALA A 421 -10.27 -23.05 -5.71
N GLU A 422 -10.35 -24.33 -5.42
CA GLU A 422 -10.54 -24.86 -4.07
C GLU A 422 -9.42 -25.85 -3.79
N ILE A 423 -8.78 -25.71 -2.63
CA ILE A 423 -7.60 -26.45 -2.22
C ILE A 423 -7.93 -27.13 -0.89
N ASP A 424 -7.73 -28.46 -0.85
CA ASP A 424 -7.90 -29.22 0.35
C ASP A 424 -6.62 -29.18 1.19
N LEU A 425 -6.75 -28.86 2.47
CA LEU A 425 -5.67 -28.77 3.43
C LEU A 425 -6.01 -29.63 4.66
N MET A 426 -4.99 -30.17 5.30
CA MET A 426 -5.13 -30.87 6.56
C MET A 426 -4.65 -29.94 7.69
N PHE A 427 -5.51 -29.68 8.66
CA PHE A 427 -5.15 -28.88 9.84
C PHE A 427 -4.94 -29.77 11.06
N ARG A 428 -3.82 -29.59 11.74
CA ARG A 428 -3.53 -30.18 13.05
C ARG A 428 -3.53 -29.09 14.11
N GLY A 429 -4.60 -29.04 14.88
CA GLY A 429 -4.79 -28.01 15.92
C GLY A 429 -3.79 -28.13 17.07
N ASP A 430 -3.39 -29.35 17.44
CA ASP A 430 -2.38 -29.64 18.44
C ASP A 430 -0.97 -29.14 18.08
N ARG A 431 -0.69 -28.98 16.77
CA ARG A 431 0.57 -28.50 16.21
C ARG A 431 0.48 -27.11 15.62
N ILE A 432 -0.72 -26.52 15.59
CA ILE A 432 -0.99 -25.21 14.97
C ILE A 432 -0.48 -25.17 13.53
N ARG A 433 -0.65 -26.27 12.78
CA ARG A 433 -0.02 -26.44 11.47
C ARG A 433 -0.99 -26.95 10.41
N PHE A 434 -0.88 -26.36 9.22
CA PHE A 434 -1.52 -26.82 8.00
C PHE A 434 -0.56 -27.64 7.16
N PHE A 435 -1.09 -28.63 6.45
CA PHE A 435 -0.37 -29.51 5.53
C PHE A 435 -1.10 -29.55 4.20
N SER A 436 -0.34 -29.54 3.10
CA SER A 436 -0.87 -29.87 1.78
C SER A 436 -1.20 -31.35 1.72
N ILE A 437 -2.31 -31.67 1.04
CA ILE A 437 -2.67 -33.08 0.79
C ILE A 437 -2.02 -33.49 -0.53
N GLU A 438 -1.06 -34.42 -0.50
CA GLU A 438 -0.50 -34.99 -1.71
C GLU A 438 -1.59 -35.73 -2.48
N ARG A 439 -2.09 -35.15 -3.56
CA ARG A 439 -2.87 -35.90 -4.55
C ARG A 439 -1.86 -36.72 -5.35
N LYS A 440 -1.82 -38.05 -5.16
CA LYS A 440 -1.19 -38.95 -6.12
C LYS A 440 -1.80 -38.65 -7.47
N HIS A 441 -1.03 -38.08 -8.37
CA HIS A 441 -1.39 -38.10 -9.79
C HIS A 441 -1.48 -39.57 -10.19
N ASP A 442 -2.67 -40.11 -10.25
CA ASP A 442 -2.92 -41.31 -11.05
C ASP A 442 -2.52 -40.94 -12.49
N GLY A 443 -1.33 -41.37 -12.87
CA GLY A 443 -0.82 -41.28 -14.21
C GLY A 443 -1.70 -42.14 -15.11
N GLY A 444 -2.83 -41.57 -15.55
CA GLY A 444 -3.59 -42.08 -16.68
C GLY A 444 -2.74 -41.95 -17.93
N SER A 445 -2.08 -43.01 -18.32
CA SER A 445 -1.48 -43.17 -19.63
C SER A 445 -2.53 -42.85 -20.70
N PRO A 446 -2.29 -42.06 -21.69
CA PRO A 446 -3.15 -41.97 -22.85
C PRO A 446 -2.98 -43.29 -23.63
N ASN A 447 -3.96 -44.18 -23.49
CA ASN A 447 -4.08 -45.29 -24.41
C ASN A 447 -4.51 -44.81 -25.79
N SER A 448 -3.63 -45.15 -26.74
CA SER A 448 -3.81 -45.42 -28.18
C SER A 448 -4.77 -44.51 -28.94
#